data_75253f72c614ad5ac393b6b448d464fb
#
_entry.id   75253f72c614ad5ac393b6b448d464fb
#
_cell.length_a   1.000
_cell.length_b   1.000
_cell.length_c   1.000
_cell.angle_alpha   90.00
_cell.angle_beta   90.00
_cell.angle_gamma   90.00
#
_symmetry.space_group_name_H-M   'P 1'
#
loop_
_entity.id
_entity.type
_entity.pdbx_description
1 polymer ?
#
loop_
_entity_poly.entity_id
_entity_poly.type
_entity_poly.pdbx_seq_one_letter_code
_entity_poly.pdbx_strand_id
1 'polypeptide(L)'
;MKRLEGATFPKPPDPNPPSFPKLDRAILETYDGGQIMFVQKSFGLRSMAKFTGHHVVWLTAWAALVAVLYEYTHWDWITIPWLPLSVIGTAVAFYLGFKNNSAYDRLWEARKIWGAIVNSSRSWGASVRGFVTNQFTEHDRSDADLRSVQRELIYRHIGWLYALRSQLLIPTEWEHLRQGNHIGAVTRKRMEEWGVGLFADDVTEREMRQLLPTGECDRVIEYQNTATQLIDRQAQELKTLRSEQLIDDFRHMELQKILGDFYIFQGQCERIKKFPLPRQYANTSFIFVGIFIFLLPLGMVGAFAELGAHGVWLSIPFTVLVGWVFVMMELVGDYSENPFEGLGNDVPMLAICRTIEIDLREMLGETELPPAIQPKSGVLM
;
A
#
# COMPACT_ATOMS: atom_id res chain seq x y z
N MET A 1 -29.32 60.79 25.93
CA MET A 1 -27.98 60.38 26.36
C MET A 1 -28.13 59.42 27.54
N LYS A 2 -28.24 58.12 27.33
CA LYS A 2 -28.14 57.08 28.38
C LYS A 2 -26.85 56.31 28.13
N ARG A 3 -25.94 56.39 29.09
CA ARG A 3 -24.67 55.62 29.08
C ARG A 3 -24.98 54.13 29.19
N LEU A 4 -24.44 53.34 28.30
CA LEU A 4 -24.34 51.87 28.42
C LEU A 4 -23.07 51.57 29.25
N GLU A 5 -23.23 51.40 30.55
CA GLU A 5 -22.22 50.81 31.44
C GLU A 5 -22.54 49.32 31.57
N GLY A 6 -21.55 48.45 31.27
CA GLY A 6 -21.64 47.04 31.64
C GLY A 6 -21.20 46.02 30.60
N ALA A 7 -20.30 46.32 29.67
CA ALA A 7 -19.64 45.28 28.86
C ALA A 7 -18.28 44.93 29.49
N THR A 8 -18.24 43.85 30.27
CA THR A 8 -16.98 43.26 30.72
C THR A 8 -16.31 42.54 29.54
N PHE A 9 -15.18 43.09 29.10
CA PHE A 9 -14.34 42.40 28.11
C PHE A 9 -13.78 41.10 28.69
N PRO A 10 -13.73 40.01 27.93
CA PRO A 10 -13.08 38.77 28.37
C PRO A 10 -11.60 39.03 28.69
N LYS A 11 -11.14 38.47 29.81
CA LYS A 11 -9.76 38.55 30.29
C LYS A 11 -8.81 38.04 29.18
N PRO A 12 -7.67 38.73 28.96
CA PRO A 12 -6.69 38.22 27.98
C PRO A 12 -6.20 36.82 28.39
N PRO A 13 -5.90 35.94 27.41
CA PRO A 13 -5.41 34.60 27.71
C PRO A 13 -4.15 34.64 28.54
N ASP A 14 -4.02 33.67 29.46
CA ASP A 14 -2.88 33.50 30.36
C ASP A 14 -1.58 33.42 29.52
N PRO A 15 -0.56 34.21 29.79
CA PRO A 15 0.71 34.16 29.07
C PRO A 15 1.49 32.83 29.27
N ASN A 16 1.07 31.99 30.22
CA ASN A 16 1.60 30.66 30.43
C ASN A 16 0.49 29.63 30.17
N PRO A 17 0.34 29.09 28.91
CA PRO A 17 -0.54 27.96 28.70
C PRO A 17 -0.07 26.80 29.56
N PRO A 18 -1.00 25.96 30.10
CA PRO A 18 -0.63 24.80 30.88
C PRO A 18 0.35 23.96 30.05
N SER A 19 1.53 23.69 30.61
CA SER A 19 2.52 22.82 29.99
C SER A 19 1.86 21.47 29.70
N PHE A 20 1.77 21.10 28.43
CA PHE A 20 1.37 19.74 28.07
C PHE A 20 2.19 18.77 28.92
N PRO A 21 1.57 17.71 29.48
CA PRO A 21 2.30 16.71 30.21
C PRO A 21 3.45 16.23 29.30
N LYS A 22 4.69 16.35 29.83
CA LYS A 22 5.86 15.82 29.10
C LYS A 22 5.56 14.36 28.83
N LEU A 23 5.37 14.00 27.55
CA LEU A 23 5.24 12.62 27.14
C LEU A 23 6.43 11.87 27.77
N ASP A 24 6.14 10.88 28.60
CA ASP A 24 7.16 10.09 29.27
C ASP A 24 8.13 9.56 28.20
N ARG A 25 9.42 9.70 28.46
CA ARG A 25 10.48 9.19 27.56
C ARG A 25 10.31 7.70 27.25
N ALA A 26 9.71 6.94 28.17
CA ALA A 26 9.34 5.54 27.99
C ALA A 26 8.25 5.34 26.90
N ILE A 27 7.34 6.32 26.73
CA ILE A 27 6.33 6.30 25.64
C ILE A 27 7.01 6.67 24.31
N LEU A 28 8.02 7.55 24.31
CA LEU A 28 8.79 7.88 23.12
C LEU A 28 9.75 6.75 22.69
N GLU A 29 10.21 5.91 23.60
CA GLU A 29 11.01 4.72 23.29
C GLU A 29 10.16 3.54 22.82
N THR A 30 8.85 3.51 23.16
CA THR A 30 7.87 2.54 22.62
C THR A 30 7.20 3.04 21.32
N TYR A 31 7.20 4.35 21.09
CA TYR A 31 6.87 4.94 19.78
C TYR A 31 8.15 5.01 18.94
N ASP A 32 8.71 3.86 18.63
CA ASP A 32 9.54 3.74 17.45
C ASP A 32 8.60 3.96 16.26
N GLY A 33 8.66 5.19 15.72
CA GLY A 33 7.68 5.76 14.83
C GLY A 33 7.34 4.81 13.69
N GLY A 34 6.23 4.10 13.83
CA GLY A 34 5.68 3.20 12.83
C GLY A 34 5.40 3.94 11.54
N GLN A 35 6.42 4.13 10.72
CA GLN A 35 6.27 4.57 9.35
C GLN A 35 6.00 3.35 8.48
N ILE A 36 4.87 3.40 7.92
CA ILE A 36 4.18 2.61 6.92
C ILE A 36 5.16 2.13 5.83
N MET A 37 5.24 0.83 5.59
CA MET A 37 6.06 0.11 4.60
C MET A 37 7.41 -0.39 5.14
N PHE A 38 8.49 -0.39 4.31
CA PHE A 38 9.82 -0.63 4.86
C PHE A 38 10.10 0.37 5.98
N VAL A 39 9.92 -0.06 7.23
CA VAL A 39 10.05 0.76 8.44
C VAL A 39 11.50 1.18 8.69
N GLN A 40 12.45 0.53 8.02
CA GLN A 40 13.87 0.84 8.14
C GLN A 40 14.25 2.00 7.23
N LYS A 41 14.89 3.02 7.79
CA LYS A 41 15.37 4.23 7.10
C LYS A 41 16.28 3.91 5.89
N SER A 42 16.93 2.76 5.86
CA SER A 42 17.81 2.33 4.78
C SER A 42 17.69 0.84 4.50
N PHE A 43 17.72 0.47 3.23
CA PHE A 43 17.91 -0.90 2.80
C PHE A 43 19.31 -1.35 3.22
N GLY A 44 19.43 -2.24 4.19
CA GLY A 44 20.72 -2.78 4.59
C GLY A 44 21.37 -3.56 3.44
N LEU A 45 22.70 -3.51 3.32
CA LEU A 45 23.45 -4.26 2.31
C LEU A 45 23.07 -5.76 2.26
N ARG A 46 22.75 -6.35 3.41
CA ARG A 46 22.31 -7.76 3.50
C ARG A 46 20.94 -7.99 2.84
N SER A 47 19.99 -7.08 3.01
CA SER A 47 18.68 -7.13 2.34
C SER A 47 18.83 -6.96 0.84
N MET A 48 19.71 -6.04 0.41
CA MET A 48 20.01 -5.78 -0.98
C MET A 48 20.69 -6.98 -1.64
N ALA A 49 21.65 -7.61 -0.96
CA ALA A 49 22.29 -8.83 -1.43
C ALA A 49 21.30 -10.01 -1.52
N LYS A 50 20.34 -10.13 -0.58
CA LYS A 50 19.29 -11.14 -0.63
C LYS A 50 18.29 -10.89 -1.77
N PHE A 51 18.01 -9.62 -2.09
CA PHE A 51 17.08 -9.23 -3.15
C PHE A 51 17.68 -9.39 -4.55
N THR A 52 18.95 -9.01 -4.74
CA THR A 52 19.56 -8.91 -6.08
C THR A 52 20.86 -9.71 -6.25
N GLY A 53 21.33 -10.39 -5.21
CA GLY A 53 22.61 -11.11 -5.24
C GLY A 53 22.72 -12.17 -6.35
N HIS A 54 21.61 -12.87 -6.65
CA HIS A 54 21.59 -13.84 -7.75
C HIS A 54 21.81 -13.18 -9.11
N HIS A 55 21.39 -11.91 -9.30
CA HIS A 55 21.65 -11.17 -10.52
C HIS A 55 23.13 -10.82 -10.66
N VAL A 56 23.80 -10.46 -9.57
CA VAL A 56 25.24 -10.22 -9.57
C VAL A 56 26.01 -11.47 -9.98
N VAL A 57 25.60 -12.66 -9.51
CA VAL A 57 26.27 -13.93 -9.84
C VAL A 57 26.21 -14.23 -11.34
N TRP A 58 25.03 -14.21 -11.98
CA TRP A 58 24.92 -14.51 -13.39
C TRP A 58 25.51 -13.41 -14.28
N LEU A 59 25.42 -12.12 -13.87
CA LEU A 59 26.09 -11.01 -14.56
C LEU A 59 27.61 -11.21 -14.55
N THR A 60 28.17 -11.61 -13.40
CA THR A 60 29.61 -11.91 -13.29
C THR A 60 29.98 -13.10 -14.18
N ALA A 61 29.20 -14.17 -14.17
CA ALA A 61 29.45 -15.33 -15.00
C ALA A 61 29.43 -14.97 -16.50
N TRP A 62 28.47 -14.16 -16.94
CA TRP A 62 28.36 -13.70 -18.32
C TRP A 62 29.52 -12.78 -18.72
N ALA A 63 29.86 -11.79 -17.90
CA ALA A 63 30.97 -10.87 -18.12
C ALA A 63 32.31 -11.64 -18.16
N ALA A 64 32.52 -12.57 -17.23
CA ALA A 64 33.72 -13.41 -17.19
C ALA A 64 33.85 -14.32 -18.43
N LEU A 65 32.74 -14.93 -18.86
CA LEU A 65 32.70 -15.74 -20.07
C LEU A 65 33.17 -14.94 -21.29
N VAL A 66 32.64 -13.73 -21.49
CA VAL A 66 33.02 -12.85 -22.60
C VAL A 66 34.49 -12.43 -22.51
N ALA A 67 34.95 -12.07 -21.31
CA ALA A 67 36.35 -11.69 -21.10
C ALA A 67 37.32 -12.85 -21.39
N VAL A 68 37.00 -14.07 -20.94
CA VAL A 68 37.78 -15.30 -21.22
C VAL A 68 37.79 -15.61 -22.71
N LEU A 69 36.62 -15.57 -23.36
CA LEU A 69 36.57 -15.81 -24.81
C LEU A 69 37.42 -14.81 -25.58
N TYR A 70 37.31 -13.53 -25.26
CA TYR A 70 38.10 -12.48 -25.89
C TYR A 70 39.62 -12.70 -25.72
N GLU A 71 40.08 -12.95 -24.50
CA GLU A 71 41.49 -13.07 -24.15
C GLU A 71 42.13 -14.32 -24.77
N TYR A 72 41.45 -15.49 -24.73
CA TYR A 72 42.09 -16.76 -25.16
C TYR A 72 41.80 -17.14 -26.61
N THR A 73 40.68 -16.66 -27.23
CA THR A 73 40.40 -17.00 -28.62
C THR A 73 40.87 -15.95 -29.61
N HIS A 74 41.20 -14.75 -29.13
CA HIS A 74 41.56 -13.57 -29.94
C HIS A 74 40.52 -13.24 -31.01
N TRP A 75 39.24 -13.44 -30.67
CA TRP A 75 38.09 -13.16 -31.54
C TRP A 75 37.72 -11.67 -31.49
N ASP A 76 38.42 -10.82 -32.23
CA ASP A 76 38.17 -9.37 -32.27
C ASP A 76 36.75 -9.03 -32.72
N TRP A 77 36.14 -9.92 -33.51
CA TRP A 77 34.74 -9.74 -33.98
C TRP A 77 33.68 -9.80 -32.87
N ILE A 78 34.00 -10.30 -31.67
CA ILE A 78 33.10 -10.34 -30.52
C ILE A 78 32.85 -8.92 -30.00
N THR A 79 33.77 -7.98 -30.21
CA THR A 79 33.66 -6.64 -29.68
C THR A 79 32.64 -5.80 -30.45
N ILE A 80 31.82 -5.08 -29.72
CA ILE A 80 30.87 -4.11 -30.27
C ILE A 80 31.39 -2.70 -29.99
N PRO A 81 31.35 -1.78 -30.97
CA PRO A 81 31.73 -0.38 -30.74
C PRO A 81 30.95 0.23 -29.57
N TRP A 82 31.68 0.89 -28.68
CA TRP A 82 31.08 1.48 -27.48
C TRP A 82 30.01 2.54 -27.78
N LEU A 83 30.15 3.33 -28.81
CA LEU A 83 29.26 4.44 -29.11
C LEU A 83 27.80 3.99 -29.38
N PRO A 84 27.49 3.03 -30.25
CA PRO A 84 26.13 2.49 -30.40
C PRO A 84 25.57 1.91 -29.11
N LEU A 85 26.38 1.18 -28.35
CA LEU A 85 25.97 0.59 -27.10
C LEU A 85 25.59 1.65 -26.05
N SER A 86 26.37 2.73 -25.94
CA SER A 86 26.07 3.83 -25.03
C SER A 86 24.77 4.56 -25.40
N VAL A 87 24.44 4.71 -26.68
CA VAL A 87 23.18 5.26 -27.15
C VAL A 87 22.00 4.35 -26.77
N ILE A 88 22.16 3.03 -26.97
CA ILE A 88 21.14 2.05 -26.53
C ILE A 88 20.95 2.13 -25.02
N GLY A 89 22.03 2.14 -24.24
CA GLY A 89 21.97 2.26 -22.78
C GLY A 89 21.25 3.52 -22.33
N THR A 90 21.53 4.65 -22.95
CA THR A 90 20.84 5.91 -22.69
C THR A 90 19.34 5.80 -22.99
N ALA A 91 18.95 5.25 -24.14
CA ALA A 91 17.55 5.07 -24.50
C ALA A 91 16.81 4.16 -23.51
N VAL A 92 17.47 3.06 -23.09
CA VAL A 92 16.91 2.13 -22.08
C VAL A 92 16.76 2.82 -20.73
N ALA A 93 17.75 3.61 -20.30
CA ALA A 93 17.68 4.36 -19.05
C ALA A 93 16.51 5.36 -19.03
N PHE A 94 16.29 6.09 -20.11
CA PHE A 94 15.13 6.97 -20.26
C PHE A 94 13.81 6.19 -20.18
N TYR A 95 13.72 5.07 -20.89
CA TYR A 95 12.52 4.24 -20.89
C TYR A 95 12.19 3.70 -19.49
N LEU A 96 13.20 3.22 -18.77
CA LEU A 96 13.08 2.77 -17.39
C LEU A 96 12.65 3.90 -16.46
N GLY A 97 13.19 5.11 -16.65
CA GLY A 97 12.79 6.28 -15.87
C GLY A 97 11.30 6.59 -16.01
N PHE A 98 10.77 6.56 -17.22
CA PHE A 98 9.34 6.76 -17.47
C PHE A 98 8.47 5.62 -16.90
N LYS A 99 8.89 4.36 -17.06
CA LYS A 99 8.18 3.21 -16.47
C LYS A 99 8.11 3.32 -14.95
N ASN A 100 9.23 3.59 -14.30
CA ASN A 100 9.31 3.71 -12.86
C ASN A 100 8.46 4.86 -12.32
N ASN A 101 8.45 6.01 -13.01
CA ASN A 101 7.60 7.13 -12.64
C ASN A 101 6.11 6.76 -12.75
N SER A 102 5.70 6.08 -13.83
CA SER A 102 4.32 5.63 -14.01
C SER A 102 3.91 4.60 -12.95
N ALA A 103 4.80 3.68 -12.55
CA ALA A 103 4.58 2.73 -11.47
C ALA A 103 4.43 3.45 -10.11
N TYR A 104 5.30 4.42 -9.85
CA TYR A 104 5.24 5.25 -8.65
C TYR A 104 3.94 6.05 -8.56
N ASP A 105 3.49 6.67 -9.65
CA ASP A 105 2.25 7.46 -9.70
C ASP A 105 1.02 6.59 -9.36
N ARG A 106 0.98 5.34 -9.86
CA ARG A 106 -0.07 4.37 -9.51
C ARG A 106 -0.06 4.03 -8.03
N LEU A 107 1.10 3.74 -7.47
CA LEU A 107 1.25 3.43 -6.05
C LEU A 107 0.89 4.64 -5.18
N TRP A 108 1.28 5.84 -5.60
CA TRP A 108 0.93 7.08 -4.92
C TRP A 108 -0.57 7.38 -4.96
N GLU A 109 -1.24 7.11 -6.09
CA GLU A 109 -2.70 7.20 -6.19
C GLU A 109 -3.38 6.25 -5.20
N ALA A 110 -2.96 4.99 -5.13
CA ALA A 110 -3.47 4.01 -4.19
C ALA A 110 -3.36 4.48 -2.73
N ARG A 111 -2.23 5.07 -2.36
CA ARG A 111 -2.02 5.65 -1.01
C ARG A 111 -2.93 6.84 -0.74
N LYS A 112 -3.13 7.73 -1.70
CA LYS A 112 -4.05 8.87 -1.54
C LYS A 112 -5.49 8.40 -1.29
N ILE A 113 -5.93 7.36 -2.00
CA ILE A 113 -7.27 6.79 -1.82
C ILE A 113 -7.42 6.23 -0.41
N TRP A 114 -6.46 5.44 0.09
CA TRP A 114 -6.50 4.92 1.45
C TRP A 114 -6.40 6.01 2.52
N GLY A 115 -5.67 7.09 2.26
CA GLY A 115 -5.68 8.29 3.11
C GLY A 115 -7.04 8.96 3.16
N ALA A 116 -7.77 9.04 2.04
CA ALA A 116 -9.12 9.54 1.98
C ALA A 116 -10.10 8.63 2.73
N ILE A 117 -9.97 7.29 2.61
CA ILE A 117 -10.74 6.31 3.38
C ILE A 117 -10.57 6.56 4.89
N VAL A 118 -9.34 6.76 5.40
CA VAL A 118 -9.10 7.10 6.82
C VAL A 118 -9.92 8.31 7.25
N ASN A 119 -9.86 9.41 6.48
CA ASN A 119 -10.54 10.65 6.83
C ASN A 119 -12.07 10.49 6.81
N SER A 120 -12.62 9.85 5.77
CA SER A 120 -14.06 9.62 5.65
C SER A 120 -14.57 8.63 6.69
N SER A 121 -13.77 7.64 7.10
CA SER A 121 -14.10 6.72 8.19
C SER A 121 -14.25 7.45 9.53
N ARG A 122 -13.34 8.38 9.83
CA ARG A 122 -13.43 9.22 11.03
C ARG A 122 -14.66 10.13 10.97
N SER A 123 -14.94 10.72 9.81
CA SER A 123 -16.15 11.52 9.59
C SER A 123 -17.42 10.69 9.78
N TRP A 124 -17.43 9.44 9.26
CA TRP A 124 -18.53 8.49 9.49
C TRP A 124 -18.78 8.23 10.97
N GLY A 125 -17.73 7.88 11.74
CA GLY A 125 -17.84 7.63 13.16
C GLY A 125 -18.40 8.83 13.94
N ALA A 126 -17.89 10.03 13.65
CA ALA A 126 -18.36 11.27 14.27
C ALA A 126 -19.83 11.58 13.91
N SER A 127 -20.20 11.43 12.63
CA SER A 127 -21.55 11.71 12.14
C SER A 127 -22.57 10.69 12.67
N VAL A 128 -22.26 9.40 12.68
CA VAL A 128 -23.14 8.37 13.26
C VAL A 128 -23.43 8.68 14.72
N ARG A 129 -22.40 8.99 15.51
CA ARG A 129 -22.57 9.32 16.95
C ARG A 129 -23.35 10.61 17.17
N GLY A 130 -23.15 11.62 16.33
CA GLY A 130 -23.79 12.92 16.48
C GLY A 130 -25.21 12.96 15.91
N PHE A 131 -25.54 12.13 14.92
CA PHE A 131 -26.80 12.23 14.18
C PHE A 131 -27.85 11.22 14.61
N VAL A 132 -27.46 10.03 15.07
CA VAL A 132 -28.41 9.01 15.56
C VAL A 132 -28.80 9.36 17.00
N THR A 133 -30.01 9.92 17.17
CA THR A 133 -30.50 10.46 18.44
C THR A 133 -32.02 10.33 18.56
N ASN A 134 -32.54 10.52 19.77
CA ASN A 134 -34.01 10.57 20.02
C ASN A 134 -34.62 11.93 19.69
N GLN A 135 -33.91 12.88 19.13
CA GLN A 135 -34.36 14.27 18.98
C GLN A 135 -35.64 14.44 18.15
N PHE A 136 -35.95 13.50 17.26
CA PHE A 136 -37.05 13.61 16.31
C PHE A 136 -38.10 12.53 16.48
N THR A 137 -37.89 11.53 17.33
CA THR A 137 -38.78 10.42 17.55
C THR A 137 -39.83 10.73 18.63
N GLU A 138 -41.05 10.22 18.47
CA GLU A 138 -42.10 10.26 19.49
C GLU A 138 -41.92 9.16 20.57
N HIS A 139 -41.12 8.14 20.26
CA HIS A 139 -40.82 6.98 21.10
C HIS A 139 -39.34 6.93 21.43
N ASP A 140 -38.98 7.50 22.58
CA ASP A 140 -37.58 7.53 23.03
C ASP A 140 -37.05 6.11 23.21
N ARG A 141 -35.92 5.83 22.53
CA ARG A 141 -35.10 4.65 22.81
C ARG A 141 -34.21 4.91 24.02
N SER A 142 -33.86 3.86 24.72
CA SER A 142 -32.89 3.98 25.79
C SER A 142 -31.50 4.42 25.23
N ASP A 143 -30.67 5.05 26.04
CA ASP A 143 -29.29 5.38 25.67
C ASP A 143 -28.47 4.11 25.31
N ALA A 144 -28.82 2.96 25.90
CA ALA A 144 -28.19 1.70 25.55
C ALA A 144 -28.56 1.24 24.14
N ASP A 145 -29.86 1.38 23.77
CA ASP A 145 -30.32 1.03 22.42
C ASP A 145 -29.71 1.95 21.36
N LEU A 146 -29.64 3.27 21.62
CA LEU A 146 -28.98 4.20 20.71
C LEU A 146 -27.49 3.86 20.51
N ARG A 147 -26.79 3.56 21.60
CA ARG A 147 -25.39 3.11 21.50
C ARG A 147 -25.24 1.80 20.73
N SER A 148 -26.19 0.87 20.87
CA SER A 148 -26.20 -0.38 20.09
C SER A 148 -26.31 -0.11 18.60
N VAL A 149 -27.26 0.75 18.19
CA VAL A 149 -27.44 1.16 16.79
C VAL A 149 -26.17 1.85 16.24
N GLN A 150 -25.62 2.81 16.98
CA GLN A 150 -24.39 3.51 16.59
C GLN A 150 -23.22 2.51 16.43
N ARG A 151 -23.12 1.56 17.37
CA ARG A 151 -22.11 0.51 17.32
C ARG A 151 -22.27 -0.38 16.09
N GLU A 152 -23.47 -0.84 15.78
CA GLU A 152 -23.73 -1.69 14.60
C GLU A 152 -23.32 -1.00 13.29
N LEU A 153 -23.66 0.28 13.12
CA LEU A 153 -23.26 1.07 11.96
C LEU A 153 -21.74 1.20 11.84
N ILE A 154 -21.07 1.47 12.96
CA ILE A 154 -19.62 1.63 12.99
C ILE A 154 -18.92 0.28 12.76
N TYR A 155 -19.37 -0.78 13.38
CA TYR A 155 -18.79 -2.12 13.22
C TYR A 155 -18.97 -2.67 11.81
N ARG A 156 -20.13 -2.43 11.18
CA ARG A 156 -20.37 -2.78 9.77
C ARG A 156 -19.44 -2.01 8.84
N HIS A 157 -19.12 -0.75 9.16
CA HIS A 157 -18.12 0.01 8.40
C HIS A 157 -16.70 -0.57 8.57
N ILE A 158 -16.32 -0.96 9.78
CA ILE A 158 -15.03 -1.65 10.02
C ILE A 158 -15.01 -2.97 9.23
N GLY A 159 -16.11 -3.73 9.22
CA GLY A 159 -16.25 -4.94 8.40
C GLY A 159 -16.04 -4.66 6.90
N TRP A 160 -16.55 -3.53 6.40
CA TRP A 160 -16.32 -3.09 5.01
C TRP A 160 -14.82 -2.88 4.70
N LEU A 161 -14.07 -2.27 5.61
CA LEU A 161 -12.62 -2.06 5.43
C LEU A 161 -11.87 -3.39 5.23
N TYR A 162 -12.16 -4.38 6.07
CA TYR A 162 -11.55 -5.70 5.96
C TYR A 162 -12.02 -6.46 4.72
N ALA A 163 -13.29 -6.35 4.34
CA ALA A 163 -13.81 -6.93 3.10
C ALA A 163 -13.15 -6.31 1.86
N LEU A 164 -13.05 -4.98 1.80
CA LEU A 164 -12.38 -4.27 0.71
C LEU A 164 -10.92 -4.71 0.58
N ARG A 165 -10.19 -4.73 1.71
CA ARG A 165 -8.80 -5.20 1.73
C ARG A 165 -8.67 -6.61 1.15
N SER A 166 -9.51 -7.55 1.58
CA SER A 166 -9.46 -8.93 1.09
C SER A 166 -9.71 -9.04 -0.40
N GLN A 167 -10.67 -8.29 -0.93
CA GLN A 167 -10.96 -8.28 -2.35
C GLN A 167 -9.81 -7.72 -3.17
N LEU A 168 -9.13 -6.69 -2.66
CA LEU A 168 -7.95 -6.12 -3.30
C LEU A 168 -6.73 -7.06 -3.27
N LEU A 169 -6.65 -7.98 -2.33
CA LEU A 169 -5.57 -8.98 -2.25
C LEU A 169 -5.81 -10.22 -3.13
N ILE A 170 -6.97 -10.37 -3.76
CA ILE A 170 -7.21 -11.47 -4.72
C ILE A 170 -6.26 -11.29 -5.90
N PRO A 171 -5.37 -12.28 -6.17
CA PRO A 171 -4.36 -12.14 -7.21
C PRO A 171 -4.96 -12.08 -8.61
N THR A 172 -4.52 -11.13 -9.42
CA THR A 172 -4.83 -11.03 -10.85
C THR A 172 -3.76 -11.75 -11.69
N GLU A 173 -4.07 -12.04 -12.98
CA GLU A 173 -3.20 -12.83 -13.86
C GLU A 173 -1.82 -12.21 -14.11
N TRP A 174 -1.66 -10.90 -13.95
CA TRP A 174 -0.40 -10.17 -14.18
C TRP A 174 0.43 -9.96 -12.93
N GLU A 175 -0.06 -10.33 -11.77
CA GLU A 175 0.65 -10.16 -10.50
C GLU A 175 1.66 -11.29 -10.24
N HIS A 176 2.68 -11.01 -9.43
CA HIS A 176 3.78 -11.92 -9.15
C HIS A 176 3.34 -13.28 -8.61
N LEU A 177 2.25 -13.32 -7.82
CA LEU A 177 1.69 -14.59 -7.32
C LEU A 177 1.21 -15.54 -8.43
N ARG A 178 0.81 -15.01 -9.58
CA ARG A 178 0.34 -15.77 -10.74
C ARG A 178 1.43 -16.03 -11.77
N GLN A 179 2.57 -15.34 -11.67
CA GLN A 179 3.71 -15.58 -12.56
C GLN A 179 4.39 -16.88 -12.16
N GLY A 180 4.72 -17.73 -13.10
CA GLY A 180 5.40 -19.03 -13.06
C GLY A 180 5.77 -19.62 -11.67
N ASN A 181 5.82 -20.91 -11.55
CA ASN A 181 5.88 -21.65 -10.28
C ASN A 181 6.95 -21.15 -9.28
N HIS A 182 8.11 -20.70 -9.73
CA HIS A 182 9.18 -20.24 -8.84
C HIS A 182 8.92 -18.85 -8.30
N ILE A 183 8.55 -17.90 -9.15
CA ILE A 183 8.29 -16.48 -8.75
C ILE A 183 7.11 -16.43 -7.81
N GLY A 184 6.00 -17.09 -8.15
CA GLY A 184 4.81 -17.17 -7.31
C GLY A 184 5.08 -17.80 -5.94
N ALA A 185 5.88 -18.88 -5.89
CA ALA A 185 6.24 -19.54 -4.63
C ALA A 185 7.10 -18.63 -3.72
N VAL A 186 8.09 -17.94 -4.29
CA VAL A 186 8.94 -16.98 -3.56
C VAL A 186 8.12 -15.79 -3.05
N THR A 187 7.21 -15.28 -3.89
CA THR A 187 6.31 -14.17 -3.52
C THR A 187 5.39 -14.58 -2.38
N ARG A 188 4.74 -15.74 -2.47
CA ARG A 188 3.88 -16.28 -1.39
C ARG A 188 4.63 -16.39 -0.08
N LYS A 189 5.82 -17.00 -0.10
CA LYS A 189 6.66 -17.13 1.09
C LYS A 189 7.00 -15.79 1.73
N ARG A 190 7.33 -14.77 0.93
CA ARG A 190 7.59 -13.40 1.42
C ARG A 190 6.35 -12.79 2.07
N MET A 191 5.18 -12.93 1.44
CA MET A 191 3.93 -12.40 1.98
C MET A 191 3.58 -13.05 3.32
N GLU A 192 3.80 -14.35 3.47
CA GLU A 192 3.64 -15.08 4.74
C GLU A 192 4.63 -14.57 5.81
N GLU A 193 5.91 -14.41 5.45
CA GLU A 193 6.94 -13.85 6.34
C GLU A 193 6.58 -12.45 6.84
N TRP A 194 5.96 -11.63 6.01
CA TRP A 194 5.52 -10.26 6.36
C TRP A 194 4.17 -10.23 7.08
N GLY A 195 3.43 -11.31 7.05
CA GLY A 195 2.12 -11.40 7.71
C GLY A 195 1.02 -10.68 6.96
N VAL A 196 1.06 -10.69 5.62
CA VAL A 196 0.04 -10.06 4.76
C VAL A 196 -1.35 -10.62 5.04
N GLY A 197 -1.46 -11.89 5.40
CA GLY A 197 -2.74 -12.57 5.60
C GLY A 197 -3.51 -12.64 4.28
N LEU A 198 -3.28 -13.71 3.52
CA LEU A 198 -4.01 -13.95 2.27
C LEU A 198 -5.45 -14.34 2.58
N PHE A 199 -6.34 -14.16 1.62
CA PHE A 199 -7.75 -14.57 1.75
C PHE A 199 -7.91 -16.06 2.12
N ALA A 200 -7.01 -16.89 1.63
CA ALA A 200 -6.97 -18.33 1.94
C ALA A 200 -6.66 -18.66 3.42
N ASP A 201 -6.20 -17.68 4.19
CA ASP A 201 -5.84 -17.86 5.61
C ASP A 201 -6.99 -17.49 6.56
N ASP A 202 -8.21 -17.32 6.06
CA ASP A 202 -9.44 -16.97 6.81
C ASP A 202 -9.36 -15.73 7.72
N VAL A 203 -8.29 -14.92 7.57
CA VAL A 203 -8.05 -13.75 8.42
C VAL A 203 -9.21 -12.77 8.35
N THR A 204 -9.68 -12.49 7.15
CA THR A 204 -10.78 -11.54 6.94
C THR A 204 -12.10 -12.07 7.44
N GLU A 205 -12.42 -13.34 7.18
CA GLU A 205 -13.65 -13.95 7.66
C GLU A 205 -13.68 -13.96 9.19
N ARG A 206 -12.57 -14.30 9.83
CA ARG A 206 -12.44 -14.28 11.29
C ARG A 206 -12.65 -12.87 11.86
N GLU A 207 -12.06 -11.84 11.28
CA GLU A 207 -12.25 -10.45 11.73
C GLU A 207 -13.70 -10.00 11.48
N MET A 208 -14.28 -10.30 10.31
CA MET A 208 -15.67 -9.94 10.00
C MET A 208 -16.68 -10.64 10.91
N ARG A 209 -16.44 -11.90 11.31
CA ARG A 209 -17.32 -12.62 12.24
C ARG A 209 -17.36 -12.01 13.66
N GLN A 210 -16.32 -11.26 14.04
CA GLN A 210 -16.30 -10.50 15.30
C GLN A 210 -17.01 -9.15 15.20
N LEU A 211 -17.12 -8.61 14.01
CA LEU A 211 -17.64 -7.26 13.73
C LEU A 211 -19.10 -7.27 13.29
N LEU A 212 -19.58 -8.33 12.64
CA LEU A 212 -20.91 -8.42 12.08
C LEU A 212 -21.76 -9.47 12.84
N PRO A 213 -23.08 -9.26 12.93
CA PRO A 213 -23.99 -10.31 13.37
C PRO A 213 -23.81 -11.58 12.53
N THR A 214 -23.82 -12.76 13.16
CA THR A 214 -23.52 -14.05 12.50
C THR A 214 -24.34 -14.27 11.22
N GLY A 215 -25.63 -14.03 11.25
CA GLY A 215 -26.50 -14.19 10.08
C GLY A 215 -26.30 -13.12 8.98
N GLU A 216 -25.70 -11.97 9.28
CA GLU A 216 -25.30 -10.97 8.30
C GLU A 216 -23.98 -11.35 7.64
N CYS A 217 -23.00 -11.75 8.44
CA CYS A 217 -21.70 -12.17 7.95
C CYS A 217 -21.83 -13.34 6.95
N ASP A 218 -22.58 -14.39 7.29
CA ASP A 218 -22.76 -15.55 6.44
C ASP A 218 -23.43 -15.19 5.08
N ARG A 219 -24.36 -14.25 5.09
CA ARG A 219 -25.00 -13.78 3.83
C ARG A 219 -24.09 -12.96 2.96
N VAL A 220 -23.29 -12.04 3.55
CA VAL A 220 -22.48 -11.12 2.74
C VAL A 220 -21.24 -11.80 2.16
N ILE A 221 -20.74 -12.87 2.78
CA ILE A 221 -19.61 -13.66 2.26
C ILE A 221 -19.97 -14.41 0.96
N GLU A 222 -21.23 -14.79 0.77
CA GLU A 222 -21.69 -15.50 -0.44
C GLU A 222 -21.70 -14.62 -1.69
N TYR A 223 -21.68 -13.30 -1.54
CA TYR A 223 -21.70 -12.38 -2.69
C TYR A 223 -20.29 -12.23 -3.30
N GLN A 224 -20.26 -12.03 -4.63
CA GLN A 224 -19.00 -11.78 -5.36
C GLN A 224 -18.28 -10.51 -4.90
N ASN A 225 -19.01 -9.49 -4.48
CA ASN A 225 -18.48 -8.23 -3.97
C ASN A 225 -19.04 -7.93 -2.58
N THR A 226 -18.47 -8.56 -1.57
CA THR A 226 -18.86 -8.42 -0.16
C THR A 226 -18.78 -6.97 0.31
N ALA A 227 -17.75 -6.21 -0.08
CA ALA A 227 -17.60 -4.80 0.30
C ALA A 227 -18.76 -3.94 -0.22
N THR A 228 -19.17 -4.11 -1.48
CA THR A 228 -20.33 -3.41 -2.05
C THR A 228 -21.61 -3.71 -1.27
N GLN A 229 -21.85 -4.97 -0.89
CA GLN A 229 -23.05 -5.37 -0.15
C GLN A 229 -23.08 -4.78 1.26
N LEU A 230 -21.93 -4.62 1.91
CA LEU A 230 -21.86 -3.97 3.22
C LEU A 230 -22.25 -2.49 3.16
N ILE A 231 -21.83 -1.76 2.13
CA ILE A 231 -22.28 -0.35 1.94
C ILE A 231 -23.77 -0.30 1.65
N ASP A 232 -24.29 -1.19 0.77
CA ASP A 232 -25.73 -1.25 0.49
C ASP A 232 -26.53 -1.54 1.77
N ARG A 233 -26.08 -2.50 2.57
CA ARG A 233 -26.71 -2.80 3.86
C ARG A 233 -26.72 -1.60 4.80
N GLN A 234 -25.63 -0.81 4.85
CA GLN A 234 -25.58 0.46 5.58
C GLN A 234 -26.65 1.45 5.09
N ALA A 235 -26.79 1.59 3.76
CA ALA A 235 -27.80 2.48 3.19
C ALA A 235 -29.24 2.05 3.53
N GLN A 236 -29.52 0.73 3.53
CA GLN A 236 -30.83 0.21 3.97
C GLN A 236 -31.06 0.48 5.46
N GLU A 237 -30.04 0.36 6.29
CA GLU A 237 -30.15 0.68 7.72
C GLU A 237 -30.44 2.17 7.95
N LEU A 238 -29.76 3.07 7.24
CA LEU A 238 -30.08 4.52 7.31
C LEU A 238 -31.51 4.81 6.93
N LYS A 239 -32.08 4.11 5.92
CA LYS A 239 -33.49 4.23 5.56
C LYS A 239 -34.42 3.81 6.72
N THR A 240 -34.08 2.72 7.43
CA THR A 240 -34.81 2.25 8.60
C THR A 240 -34.77 3.28 9.72
N LEU A 241 -33.58 3.80 10.06
CA LEU A 241 -33.40 4.82 11.11
C LEU A 241 -34.17 6.11 10.81
N ARG A 242 -34.22 6.51 9.52
CA ARG A 242 -35.08 7.64 9.11
C ARG A 242 -36.55 7.33 9.34
N SER A 243 -37.03 6.13 8.99
CA SER A 243 -38.42 5.73 9.18
C SER A 243 -38.81 5.68 10.66
N GLU A 244 -37.86 5.37 11.54
CA GLU A 244 -37.98 5.35 12.99
C GLU A 244 -37.74 6.73 13.62
N GLN A 245 -37.48 7.75 12.82
CA GLN A 245 -37.23 9.14 13.27
C GLN A 245 -36.01 9.28 14.20
N LEU A 246 -35.07 8.35 14.13
CA LEU A 246 -33.79 8.45 14.84
C LEU A 246 -32.76 9.37 14.14
N ILE A 247 -33.03 9.66 12.87
CA ILE A 247 -32.37 10.67 12.05
C ILE A 247 -33.41 11.41 11.22
N ASP A 248 -33.21 12.71 10.96
CA ASP A 248 -34.02 13.51 10.04
C ASP A 248 -33.53 13.40 8.58
N ASP A 249 -34.23 14.05 7.66
CA ASP A 249 -33.87 14.02 6.23
C ASP A 249 -32.49 14.62 5.93
N PHE A 250 -32.09 15.68 6.62
CA PHE A 250 -30.79 16.32 6.40
C PHE A 250 -29.63 15.41 6.88
N ARG A 251 -29.76 14.84 8.06
CA ARG A 251 -28.79 13.89 8.61
C ARG A 251 -28.71 12.62 7.77
N HIS A 252 -29.84 12.11 7.29
CA HIS A 252 -29.89 10.99 6.37
C HIS A 252 -29.12 11.30 5.08
N MET A 253 -29.34 12.47 4.47
CA MET A 253 -28.61 12.88 3.27
C MET A 253 -27.09 13.00 3.50
N GLU A 254 -26.67 13.58 4.61
CA GLU A 254 -25.24 13.70 4.93
C GLU A 254 -24.58 12.33 5.17
N LEU A 255 -25.23 11.43 5.91
CA LEU A 255 -24.73 10.07 6.10
C LEU A 255 -24.69 9.29 4.76
N GLN A 256 -25.73 9.42 3.93
CA GLN A 256 -25.79 8.79 2.61
C GLN A 256 -24.69 9.30 1.67
N LYS A 257 -24.32 10.58 1.79
CA LYS A 257 -23.20 11.16 1.04
C LYS A 257 -21.86 10.53 1.41
N ILE A 258 -21.61 10.31 2.72
CA ILE A 258 -20.39 9.62 3.17
C ILE A 258 -20.35 8.17 2.65
N LEU A 259 -21.50 7.46 2.61
CA LEU A 259 -21.57 6.14 1.99
C LEU A 259 -21.27 6.20 0.48
N GLY A 260 -21.71 7.26 -0.20
CA GLY A 260 -21.36 7.52 -1.60
C GLY A 260 -19.84 7.71 -1.80
N ASP A 261 -19.17 8.40 -0.89
CA ASP A 261 -17.73 8.56 -0.93
C ASP A 261 -17.00 7.20 -0.77
N PHE A 262 -17.50 6.30 0.09
CA PHE A 262 -16.94 4.94 0.22
C PHE A 262 -17.09 4.13 -1.07
N TYR A 263 -18.20 4.22 -1.78
CA TYR A 263 -18.34 3.62 -3.11
C TYR A 263 -17.34 4.20 -4.12
N ILE A 264 -17.10 5.50 -4.08
CA ILE A 264 -16.10 6.16 -4.94
C ILE A 264 -14.71 5.61 -4.64
N PHE A 265 -14.31 5.55 -3.38
CA PHE A 265 -12.98 5.04 -2.99
C PHE A 265 -12.81 3.56 -3.33
N GLN A 266 -13.82 2.73 -3.07
CA GLN A 266 -13.82 1.33 -3.46
C GLN A 266 -13.65 1.19 -4.98
N GLY A 267 -14.43 1.91 -5.78
CA GLY A 267 -14.35 1.88 -7.24
C GLY A 267 -12.99 2.35 -7.76
N GLN A 268 -12.38 3.35 -7.12
CA GLN A 268 -11.02 3.81 -7.44
C GLN A 268 -9.96 2.74 -7.14
N CYS A 269 -10.06 2.06 -5.99
CA CYS A 269 -9.16 0.94 -5.66
C CYS A 269 -9.35 -0.24 -6.64
N GLU A 270 -10.59 -0.62 -6.92
CA GLU A 270 -10.92 -1.69 -7.88
C GLU A 270 -10.42 -1.37 -9.29
N ARG A 271 -10.52 -0.10 -9.72
CA ARG A 271 -9.97 0.35 -10.98
C ARG A 271 -8.45 0.15 -11.04
N ILE A 272 -7.73 0.58 -10.01
CA ILE A 272 -6.27 0.39 -9.95
C ILE A 272 -5.94 -1.10 -9.99
N LYS A 273 -6.64 -1.95 -9.23
CA LYS A 273 -6.41 -3.39 -9.16
C LYS A 273 -6.68 -4.09 -10.50
N LYS A 274 -7.78 -3.73 -11.19
CA LYS A 274 -8.25 -4.43 -12.40
C LYS A 274 -7.63 -3.90 -13.70
N PHE A 275 -6.96 -2.76 -13.68
CA PHE A 275 -6.28 -2.18 -14.85
C PHE A 275 -4.77 -2.17 -14.62
N PRO A 276 -4.03 -3.15 -15.16
CA PRO A 276 -2.57 -3.18 -15.04
C PRO A 276 -1.91 -2.00 -15.77
N LEU A 277 -0.64 -1.75 -15.47
CA LEU A 277 0.20 -0.95 -16.35
C LEU A 277 0.17 -1.58 -17.75
N PRO A 278 0.07 -0.79 -18.86
CA PRO A 278 0.00 -1.37 -20.20
C PRO A 278 1.09 -2.41 -20.42
N ARG A 279 0.69 -3.66 -20.69
CA ARG A 279 1.62 -4.82 -20.69
C ARG A 279 2.72 -4.71 -21.75
N GLN A 280 2.40 -4.11 -22.90
CA GLN A 280 3.43 -3.82 -23.91
C GLN A 280 4.50 -2.89 -23.34
N TYR A 281 4.11 -1.88 -22.56
CA TYR A 281 5.04 -0.95 -21.94
C TYR A 281 5.92 -1.62 -20.87
N ALA A 282 5.32 -2.43 -20.00
CA ALA A 282 6.05 -3.16 -18.97
C ALA A 282 6.99 -4.25 -19.58
N ASN A 283 6.50 -5.06 -20.53
CA ASN A 283 7.29 -6.13 -21.13
C ASN A 283 8.42 -5.61 -22.03
N THR A 284 8.19 -4.50 -22.73
CA THR A 284 9.23 -3.90 -23.59
C THR A 284 10.43 -3.43 -22.78
N SER A 285 10.24 -2.90 -21.57
CA SER A 285 11.36 -2.51 -20.71
C SER A 285 12.24 -3.70 -20.34
N PHE A 286 11.62 -4.81 -19.94
CA PHE A 286 12.35 -6.04 -19.62
C PHE A 286 13.17 -6.56 -20.82
N ILE A 287 12.59 -6.54 -22.02
CA ILE A 287 13.30 -6.94 -23.27
C ILE A 287 14.48 -5.99 -23.54
N PHE A 288 14.28 -4.70 -23.43
CA PHE A 288 15.33 -3.70 -23.70
C PHE A 288 16.47 -3.83 -22.70
N VAL A 289 16.17 -4.00 -21.41
CA VAL A 289 17.18 -4.27 -20.38
C VAL A 289 17.91 -5.55 -20.68
N GLY A 290 17.20 -6.62 -21.06
CA GLY A 290 17.81 -7.90 -21.43
C GLY A 290 18.78 -7.78 -22.61
N ILE A 291 18.38 -7.10 -23.68
CA ILE A 291 19.24 -6.83 -24.86
C ILE A 291 20.46 -6.01 -24.43
N PHE A 292 20.26 -4.93 -23.68
CA PHE A 292 21.38 -4.07 -23.23
C PHE A 292 22.38 -4.85 -22.39
N ILE A 293 21.91 -5.63 -21.40
CA ILE A 293 22.76 -6.43 -20.52
C ILE A 293 23.51 -7.52 -21.29
N PHE A 294 22.85 -8.13 -22.28
CA PHE A 294 23.49 -9.13 -23.13
C PHE A 294 24.65 -8.52 -23.96
N LEU A 295 24.44 -7.33 -24.51
CA LEU A 295 25.44 -6.64 -25.33
C LEU A 295 26.54 -5.93 -24.50
N LEU A 296 26.24 -5.60 -23.23
CA LEU A 296 27.12 -4.79 -22.37
C LEU A 296 28.55 -5.33 -22.26
N PRO A 297 28.81 -6.60 -21.91
CA PRO A 297 30.18 -7.10 -21.80
C PRO A 297 30.92 -7.10 -23.15
N LEU A 298 30.21 -7.26 -24.29
CA LEU A 298 30.81 -7.23 -25.62
C LEU A 298 31.36 -5.85 -25.99
N GLY A 299 30.70 -4.78 -25.51
CA GLY A 299 31.21 -3.42 -25.69
C GLY A 299 32.27 -3.05 -24.64
N MET A 300 32.11 -3.53 -23.41
CA MET A 300 33.02 -3.22 -22.31
C MET A 300 34.40 -3.86 -22.52
N VAL A 301 34.44 -5.13 -22.97
CA VAL A 301 35.72 -5.84 -23.15
C VAL A 301 36.59 -5.13 -24.17
N GLY A 302 36.06 -4.68 -25.30
CA GLY A 302 36.81 -3.94 -26.32
C GLY A 302 37.33 -2.61 -25.82
N ALA A 303 36.49 -1.80 -25.17
CA ALA A 303 36.85 -0.52 -24.61
C ALA A 303 37.93 -0.62 -23.51
N PHE A 304 37.90 -1.67 -22.69
CA PHE A 304 38.83 -1.89 -21.61
C PHE A 304 40.14 -2.57 -22.08
N ALA A 305 40.13 -3.32 -23.18
CA ALA A 305 41.31 -3.91 -23.77
C ALA A 305 42.37 -2.84 -24.18
N GLU A 306 41.92 -1.65 -24.55
CA GLU A 306 42.79 -0.51 -24.88
C GLU A 306 43.62 -0.02 -23.67
N LEU A 307 43.26 -0.40 -22.42
CA LEU A 307 43.97 -0.05 -21.20
C LEU A 307 45.20 -0.96 -20.93
N GLY A 308 45.49 -1.93 -21.81
CA GLY A 308 46.65 -2.85 -21.71
C GLY A 308 46.29 -4.20 -21.10
N ALA A 309 47.32 -4.97 -20.73
CA ALA A 309 47.24 -6.41 -20.41
C ALA A 309 46.24 -6.81 -19.31
N HIS A 310 45.88 -5.91 -18.40
CA HIS A 310 44.89 -6.17 -17.34
C HIS A 310 43.50 -5.55 -17.62
N GLY A 311 43.38 -4.80 -18.70
CA GLY A 311 42.16 -4.09 -19.04
C GLY A 311 40.96 -5.03 -19.24
N VAL A 312 41.14 -6.13 -19.96
CA VAL A 312 40.12 -7.14 -20.22
C VAL A 312 39.49 -7.64 -18.91
N TRP A 313 40.29 -7.96 -17.91
CA TRP A 313 39.79 -8.43 -16.62
C TRP A 313 39.11 -7.34 -15.80
N LEU A 314 39.55 -6.09 -15.99
CA LEU A 314 38.90 -4.94 -15.34
C LEU A 314 37.53 -4.65 -15.93
N SER A 315 37.22 -5.06 -17.17
CA SER A 315 35.90 -4.95 -17.75
C SER A 315 34.83 -5.69 -16.96
N ILE A 316 35.16 -6.80 -16.27
CA ILE A 316 34.20 -7.62 -15.51
C ILE A 316 33.49 -6.84 -14.41
N PRO A 317 34.19 -6.27 -13.41
CA PRO A 317 33.50 -5.56 -12.33
C PRO A 317 32.68 -4.33 -12.81
N PHE A 318 33.15 -3.64 -13.84
CA PHE A 318 32.42 -2.50 -14.39
C PHE A 318 31.18 -2.95 -15.16
N THR A 319 31.25 -4.04 -15.93
CA THR A 319 30.09 -4.65 -16.58
C THR A 319 29.03 -5.08 -15.55
N VAL A 320 29.47 -5.74 -14.47
CA VAL A 320 28.60 -6.18 -13.39
C VAL A 320 27.93 -4.99 -12.71
N LEU A 321 28.69 -3.95 -12.41
CA LEU A 321 28.16 -2.74 -11.76
C LEU A 321 27.08 -2.06 -12.62
N VAL A 322 27.39 -1.80 -13.89
CA VAL A 322 26.44 -1.15 -14.81
C VAL A 322 25.22 -2.05 -15.03
N GLY A 323 25.42 -3.34 -15.34
CA GLY A 323 24.33 -4.29 -15.54
C GLY A 323 23.42 -4.40 -14.31
N TRP A 324 24.02 -4.43 -13.11
CA TRP A 324 23.29 -4.47 -11.85
C TRP A 324 22.44 -3.21 -11.63
N VAL A 325 22.93 -2.02 -11.96
CA VAL A 325 22.14 -0.77 -11.88
C VAL A 325 20.91 -0.85 -12.76
N PHE A 326 21.01 -1.31 -14.01
CA PHE A 326 19.87 -1.46 -14.90
C PHE A 326 18.87 -2.51 -14.40
N VAL A 327 19.35 -3.65 -13.91
CA VAL A 327 18.49 -4.68 -13.29
C VAL A 327 17.74 -4.11 -12.09
N MET A 328 18.44 -3.36 -11.22
CA MET A 328 17.80 -2.73 -10.06
C MET A 328 16.70 -1.74 -10.47
N MET A 329 16.96 -0.91 -11.47
CA MET A 329 15.96 0.04 -11.98
C MET A 329 14.73 -0.69 -12.51
N GLU A 330 14.90 -1.79 -13.23
CA GLU A 330 13.78 -2.61 -13.73
C GLU A 330 12.98 -3.23 -12.58
N LEU A 331 13.66 -3.86 -11.61
CA LEU A 331 13.02 -4.50 -10.48
C LEU A 331 12.24 -3.52 -9.59
N VAL A 332 12.78 -2.31 -9.35
CA VAL A 332 12.06 -1.29 -8.57
C VAL A 332 10.76 -0.90 -9.24
N GLY A 333 10.74 -0.78 -10.57
CA GLY A 333 9.51 -0.52 -11.33
C GLY A 333 8.53 -1.66 -11.26
N ASP A 334 8.99 -2.88 -11.51
CA ASP A 334 8.18 -4.10 -11.52
C ASP A 334 7.48 -4.35 -10.17
N TYR A 335 8.23 -4.25 -9.06
CA TYR A 335 7.69 -4.40 -7.70
C TYR A 335 6.84 -3.22 -7.21
N SER A 336 6.68 -2.17 -8.00
CA SER A 336 5.86 -0.99 -7.66
C SER A 336 4.68 -0.79 -8.61
N GLU A 337 4.60 -1.54 -9.73
CA GLU A 337 3.61 -1.30 -10.77
C GLU A 337 2.19 -1.77 -10.42
N ASN A 338 2.07 -2.73 -9.49
CA ASN A 338 0.79 -3.35 -9.10
C ASN A 338 0.44 -3.05 -7.63
N PRO A 339 -0.19 -1.89 -7.33
CA PRO A 339 -0.69 -1.62 -5.98
C PRO A 339 -1.72 -2.68 -5.55
N PHE A 340 -1.76 -2.96 -4.26
CA PHE A 340 -2.64 -3.95 -3.62
C PHE A 340 -2.28 -5.41 -3.92
N GLU A 341 -1.06 -5.67 -4.33
CA GLU A 341 -0.55 -7.03 -4.48
C GLU A 341 -0.08 -7.63 -3.14
N GLY A 342 0.21 -6.79 -2.15
CA GLY A 342 0.74 -7.20 -0.84
C GLY A 342 2.26 -7.37 -0.82
N LEU A 343 2.98 -6.67 -1.65
CA LEU A 343 4.45 -6.64 -1.66
C LEU A 343 5.02 -5.57 -0.72
N GLY A 344 6.32 -5.66 -0.42
CA GLY A 344 6.97 -4.84 0.61
C GLY A 344 6.95 -3.32 0.43
N ASN A 345 6.64 -2.81 -0.77
CA ASN A 345 6.48 -1.39 -1.05
C ASN A 345 5.02 -0.95 -1.18
N ASP A 346 4.08 -1.86 -0.96
CA ASP A 346 2.65 -1.63 -1.19
C ASP A 346 1.97 -0.83 -0.08
N VAL A 347 0.70 -0.53 -0.26
CA VAL A 347 -0.13 0.13 0.75
C VAL A 347 -0.36 -0.83 1.93
N PRO A 348 -0.04 -0.46 3.17
CA PRO A 348 -0.19 -1.32 4.34
C PRO A 348 -1.65 -1.40 4.79
N MET A 349 -2.48 -2.00 3.95
CA MET A 349 -3.93 -1.99 4.12
C MET A 349 -4.38 -2.57 5.47
N LEU A 350 -3.72 -3.64 5.96
CA LEU A 350 -4.07 -4.25 7.24
C LEU A 350 -3.82 -3.31 8.42
N ALA A 351 -2.67 -2.63 8.41
CA ALA A 351 -2.35 -1.67 9.46
C ALA A 351 -3.28 -0.46 9.44
N ILE A 352 -3.66 0.01 8.24
CA ILE A 352 -4.62 1.11 8.08
C ILE A 352 -6.01 0.69 8.58
N CYS A 353 -6.52 -0.48 8.19
CA CYS A 353 -7.80 -1.01 8.69
C CYS A 353 -7.80 -1.09 10.21
N ARG A 354 -6.72 -1.64 10.81
CA ARG A 354 -6.59 -1.74 12.26
C ARG A 354 -6.53 -0.37 12.95
N THR A 355 -5.84 0.59 12.38
CA THR A 355 -5.80 1.96 12.92
C THR A 355 -7.18 2.60 12.90
N ILE A 356 -7.92 2.48 11.78
CA ILE A 356 -9.29 2.99 11.70
C ILE A 356 -10.21 2.26 12.70
N GLU A 357 -10.08 0.95 12.83
CA GLU A 357 -10.83 0.17 13.81
C GLU A 357 -10.62 0.67 15.23
N ILE A 358 -9.37 0.89 15.62
CA ILE A 358 -9.03 1.44 16.94
C ILE A 358 -9.66 2.81 17.13
N ASP A 359 -9.44 3.75 16.19
CA ASP A 359 -9.99 5.10 16.25
C ASP A 359 -11.53 5.08 16.43
N LEU A 360 -12.23 4.26 15.66
CA LEU A 360 -13.69 4.18 15.69
C LEU A 360 -14.23 3.53 16.96
N ARG A 361 -13.56 2.51 17.48
CA ARG A 361 -13.94 1.85 18.74
C ARG A 361 -13.66 2.74 19.95
N GLU A 362 -12.57 3.53 19.92
CA GLU A 362 -12.32 4.58 20.92
C GLU A 362 -13.42 5.65 20.88
N MET A 363 -13.87 6.06 19.69
CA MET A 363 -15.01 6.98 19.57
C MET A 363 -16.31 6.42 20.21
N LEU A 364 -16.51 5.11 20.22
CA LEU A 364 -17.60 4.45 20.92
C LEU A 364 -17.39 4.36 22.45
N GLY A 365 -16.22 4.72 22.95
CA GLY A 365 -15.86 4.62 24.36
C GLY A 365 -15.46 3.20 24.78
N GLU A 366 -15.07 2.35 23.85
CA GLU A 366 -14.57 1.00 24.16
C GLU A 366 -13.13 1.07 24.71
N THR A 367 -12.86 0.26 25.73
CA THR A 367 -11.54 0.19 26.37
C THR A 367 -10.75 -1.05 25.99
N GLU A 368 -11.45 -2.11 25.56
CA GLU A 368 -10.82 -3.33 25.04
C GLU A 368 -10.61 -3.19 23.53
N LEU A 369 -9.43 -2.71 23.15
CA LEU A 369 -9.07 -2.43 21.76
C LEU A 369 -8.14 -3.52 21.21
N PRO A 370 -8.26 -3.88 19.93
CA PRO A 370 -7.32 -4.78 19.30
C PRO A 370 -5.92 -4.17 19.23
N PRO A 371 -4.84 -4.94 19.35
CA PRO A 371 -3.49 -4.40 19.27
C PRO A 371 -3.19 -3.86 17.86
N ALA A 372 -2.42 -2.78 17.81
CA ALA A 372 -1.91 -2.25 16.55
C ALA A 372 -1.06 -3.29 15.81
N ILE A 373 -1.14 -3.29 14.48
CA ILE A 373 -0.34 -4.19 13.65
C ILE A 373 1.12 -3.78 13.75
N GLN A 374 1.97 -4.73 14.13
CA GLN A 374 3.42 -4.52 14.24
C GLN A 374 4.14 -4.94 12.95
N PRO A 375 5.22 -4.23 12.56
CA PRO A 375 6.03 -4.62 11.41
C PRO A 375 6.63 -6.03 11.61
N LYS A 376 6.57 -6.85 10.57
CA LYS A 376 7.25 -8.15 10.52
C LYS A 376 8.41 -8.09 9.54
N SER A 377 9.60 -8.51 9.96
CA SER A 377 10.81 -8.46 9.11
C SER A 377 11.10 -7.07 8.51
N GLY A 378 10.71 -6.00 9.23
CA GLY A 378 10.88 -4.62 8.77
C GLY A 378 9.86 -4.14 7.74
N VAL A 379 8.78 -4.89 7.53
CA VAL A 379 7.66 -4.55 6.62
C VAL A 379 6.37 -4.46 7.41
N LEU A 380 5.65 -3.37 7.27
CA LEU A 380 4.30 -3.16 7.78
C LEU A 380 3.30 -3.42 6.66
N MET A 381 2.27 -4.23 6.95
CA MET A 381 1.27 -4.61 5.95
C MET A 381 -0.15 -4.22 6.36
#